data_6c177aadefac27567d57911b51dfd629
#
_entry.id   6c177aadefac27567d57911b51dfd629
#
_cell.length_a   1.000
_cell.length_b   1.000
_cell.length_c   1.000
_cell.angle_alpha   90.00
_cell.angle_beta   90.00
_cell.angle_gamma   90.00
#
_symmetry.space_group_name_H-M   'P 1'
#
loop_
_entity.id
_entity.type
_entity.pdbx_description
1 polymer ?
#
loop_
_entity_poly.entity_id
_entity_poly.type
_entity_poly.pdbx_seq_one_letter_code
_entity_poly.pdbx_strand_id
1 'polypeptide(L)'
;MGAVAVLDDAFDNMLEAVRSGNKGDLMKLSGQAEDSAPKQGLSRLNINYTDETDDGVPLKKGAWKVWHDGEFVYCDTVTFKPMVRTYEWSVWDQESGSFSCRSVQAPSLNHKFPDTKGGDKCGRLTKSEEESLGEDHPMTLASRLATCNQVFYAVVSLEGKTAEGKDVKIENYPVVTYFKRSGFRPAREAIEKLTTKGILMQEATFEL
;
A
#
# COMPACT_ATOMS: atom_id res chain seq x y z
N MET A 1 -28.60 -11.75 -1.07
CA MET A 1 -28.31 -11.17 0.25
C MET A 1 -27.14 -11.88 0.96
N GLY A 2 -26.08 -12.31 0.31
CA GLY A 2 -24.99 -13.07 0.93
C GLY A 2 -23.60 -12.40 0.91
N ALA A 3 -23.36 -11.48 0.00
CA ALA A 3 -22.01 -10.93 -0.21
C ALA A 3 -21.61 -9.80 0.77
N VAL A 4 -22.57 -9.04 1.28
CA VAL A 4 -22.28 -7.91 2.19
C VAL A 4 -21.90 -8.39 3.58
N ALA A 5 -22.58 -9.42 4.10
CA ALA A 5 -22.28 -9.98 5.44
C ALA A 5 -20.88 -10.61 5.53
N VAL A 6 -20.40 -11.25 4.44
CA VAL A 6 -19.06 -11.87 4.40
C VAL A 6 -17.93 -10.84 4.39
N LEU A 7 -18.16 -9.65 3.85
CA LEU A 7 -17.18 -8.55 3.84
C LEU A 7 -17.07 -7.87 5.21
N ASP A 8 -18.17 -7.71 5.94
CA ASP A 8 -18.18 -7.15 7.29
C ASP A 8 -17.42 -8.07 8.26
N ASP A 9 -17.67 -9.39 8.21
CA ASP A 9 -16.99 -10.37 9.06
C ASP A 9 -15.46 -10.43 8.77
N ALA A 10 -15.06 -10.39 7.52
CA ALA A 10 -13.63 -10.40 7.15
C ALA A 10 -12.92 -9.10 7.59
N PHE A 11 -13.62 -7.99 7.54
CA PHE A 11 -13.10 -6.68 7.94
C PHE A 11 -13.00 -6.55 9.46
N ASP A 12 -14.01 -7.02 10.20
CA ASP A 12 -14.00 -7.06 11.67
C ASP A 12 -12.90 -7.99 12.19
N ASN A 13 -12.68 -9.14 11.58
CA ASN A 13 -11.58 -10.04 11.89
C ASN A 13 -10.21 -9.40 11.62
N MET A 14 -10.07 -8.60 10.56
CA MET A 14 -8.83 -7.86 10.27
C MET A 14 -8.58 -6.76 11.31
N LEU A 15 -9.61 -6.04 11.73
CA LEU A 15 -9.51 -5.02 12.78
C LEU A 15 -9.15 -5.64 14.14
N GLU A 16 -9.71 -6.79 14.45
CA GLU A 16 -9.43 -7.50 15.71
C GLU A 16 -8.02 -8.07 15.70
N ALA A 17 -7.54 -8.63 14.59
CA ALA A 17 -6.16 -9.07 14.41
C ALA A 17 -5.14 -7.92 14.52
N VAL A 18 -5.47 -6.74 14.00
CA VAL A 18 -4.65 -5.53 14.17
C VAL A 18 -4.65 -5.06 15.64
N ARG A 19 -5.80 -5.05 16.30
CA ARG A 19 -5.93 -4.64 17.71
C ARG A 19 -5.24 -5.58 18.68
N SER A 20 -5.37 -6.89 18.44
CA SER A 20 -4.76 -7.93 19.28
C SER A 20 -3.25 -8.06 19.07
N GLY A 21 -2.70 -7.47 17.99
CA GLY A 21 -1.29 -7.63 17.62
C GLY A 21 -0.93 -9.07 17.25
N ASN A 22 -1.92 -9.91 16.97
CA ASN A 22 -1.71 -11.31 16.61
C ASN A 22 -1.12 -11.41 15.19
N LYS A 23 0.21 -11.52 15.14
CA LYS A 23 0.95 -11.66 13.89
C LYS A 23 0.46 -12.86 13.04
N GLY A 24 0.04 -13.95 13.67
CA GLY A 24 -0.43 -15.15 12.98
C GLY A 24 -1.71 -14.88 12.19
N ASP A 25 -2.65 -14.18 12.78
CA ASP A 25 -3.92 -13.86 12.11
C ASP A 25 -3.74 -12.75 11.08
N LEU A 26 -2.88 -11.77 11.34
CA LEU A 26 -2.47 -10.77 10.32
C LEU A 26 -1.77 -11.43 9.15
N MET A 27 -0.90 -12.41 9.36
CA MET A 27 -0.25 -13.17 8.30
C MET A 27 -1.25 -14.02 7.50
N LYS A 28 -2.24 -14.62 8.14
CA LYS A 28 -3.32 -15.36 7.45
C LYS A 28 -4.18 -14.41 6.61
N LEU A 29 -4.62 -13.29 7.18
CA LEU A 29 -5.45 -12.29 6.52
C LEU A 29 -4.69 -11.54 5.42
N SER A 30 -3.38 -11.34 5.58
CA SER A 30 -2.52 -10.73 4.55
C SER A 30 -2.05 -11.71 3.47
N GLY A 31 -2.46 -12.98 3.53
CA GLY A 31 -2.02 -14.02 2.60
C GLY A 31 -0.54 -14.39 2.74
N GLN A 32 0.09 -14.09 3.86
CA GLN A 32 1.50 -14.43 4.14
C GLN A 32 1.67 -15.78 4.87
N ALA A 33 0.58 -16.41 5.30
CA ALA A 33 0.64 -17.75 5.90
C ALA A 33 0.85 -18.81 4.82
N GLU A 34 1.70 -19.80 5.11
CA GLU A 34 2.13 -20.86 4.16
C GLU A 34 1.05 -21.89 3.79
N ASP A 35 -0.21 -21.66 4.11
CA ASP A 35 -1.27 -22.58 3.71
C ASP A 35 -1.60 -22.41 2.22
N SER A 36 -1.72 -23.54 1.55
CA SER A 36 -1.85 -23.80 0.12
C SER A 36 -3.12 -23.25 -0.57
N ALA A 37 -3.81 -22.30 0.01
CA ALA A 37 -4.83 -21.52 -0.68
C ALA A 37 -4.18 -20.45 -1.57
N PRO A 38 -4.72 -20.13 -2.74
CA PRO A 38 -4.20 -19.05 -3.57
C PRO A 38 -4.17 -17.78 -2.73
N LYS A 39 -2.97 -17.19 -2.60
CA LYS A 39 -2.73 -15.97 -1.83
C LYS A 39 -3.50 -14.81 -2.47
N GLN A 40 -4.76 -14.65 -2.16
CA GLN A 40 -5.50 -13.45 -2.48
C GLN A 40 -5.11 -12.37 -1.47
N GLY A 41 -3.96 -11.73 -1.73
CA GLY A 41 -3.64 -10.47 -1.05
C GLY A 41 -4.65 -9.39 -1.45
N LEU A 42 -4.79 -8.36 -0.63
CA LEU A 42 -5.63 -7.21 -0.97
C LEU A 42 -5.22 -6.64 -2.33
N SER A 43 -6.20 -6.35 -3.16
CA SER A 43 -5.98 -5.67 -4.43
C SER A 43 -5.27 -4.35 -4.21
N ARG A 44 -4.32 -4.04 -5.10
CA ARG A 44 -3.58 -2.79 -5.01
C ARG A 44 -4.29 -1.70 -5.80
N LEU A 45 -4.62 -0.58 -5.12
CA LEU A 45 -5.02 0.64 -5.80
C LEU A 45 -3.74 1.38 -6.24
N ASN A 46 -3.56 1.59 -7.52
CA ASN A 46 -2.40 2.25 -8.12
C ASN A 46 -2.82 3.29 -9.14
N ILE A 47 -1.88 4.19 -9.47
CA ILE A 47 -2.01 5.06 -10.64
C ILE A 47 -1.52 4.27 -11.86
N ASN A 48 -2.26 4.38 -12.97
CA ASN A 48 -1.85 3.85 -14.26
C ASN A 48 -0.80 4.77 -14.91
N TYR A 49 0.35 4.20 -15.26
CA TYR A 49 1.46 4.94 -15.90
C TYR A 49 1.64 4.59 -17.38
N THR A 50 0.86 3.63 -17.90
CA THR A 50 0.93 3.19 -19.29
C THR A 50 -0.16 3.86 -20.13
N ASP A 51 0.11 4.02 -21.42
CA ASP A 51 -0.83 4.62 -22.38
C ASP A 51 -1.67 3.55 -23.07
N GLU A 52 -1.26 2.27 -22.94
CA GLU A 52 -1.90 1.11 -23.53
C GLU A 52 -1.70 -0.14 -22.67
N THR A 53 -2.50 -1.17 -22.90
CA THR A 53 -2.31 -2.52 -22.38
C THR A 53 -1.22 -3.25 -23.17
N ASP A 54 -0.80 -4.44 -22.69
CA ASP A 54 0.13 -5.31 -23.42
C ASP A 54 -0.44 -5.74 -24.79
N ASP A 55 -1.77 -5.76 -24.94
CA ASP A 55 -2.49 -6.07 -26.19
C ASP A 55 -2.78 -4.83 -27.05
N GLY A 56 -2.24 -3.65 -26.68
CA GLY A 56 -2.36 -2.41 -27.46
C GLY A 56 -3.70 -1.67 -27.29
N VAL A 57 -4.51 -2.00 -26.28
CA VAL A 57 -5.73 -1.25 -25.99
C VAL A 57 -5.37 0.07 -25.31
N PRO A 58 -5.83 1.23 -25.85
CA PRO A 58 -5.52 2.54 -25.29
C PRO A 58 -6.03 2.69 -23.83
N LEU A 59 -5.17 3.22 -22.97
CA LEU A 59 -5.48 3.47 -21.57
C LEU A 59 -5.23 4.94 -21.21
N LYS A 60 -5.99 5.46 -20.25
CA LYS A 60 -5.77 6.80 -19.71
C LYS A 60 -4.61 6.79 -18.70
N LYS A 61 -3.51 7.44 -19.08
CA LYS A 61 -2.39 7.68 -18.16
C LYS A 61 -2.81 8.62 -17.02
N GLY A 62 -2.43 8.26 -15.79
CA GLY A 62 -2.82 8.99 -14.59
C GLY A 62 -4.14 8.56 -13.98
N ALA A 63 -4.95 7.72 -14.64
CA ALA A 63 -6.12 7.13 -14.05
C ALA A 63 -5.76 6.20 -12.89
N TRP A 64 -6.64 6.08 -11.91
CA TRP A 64 -6.54 5.04 -10.89
C TRP A 64 -6.86 3.68 -11.51
N LYS A 65 -6.17 2.63 -11.03
CA LYS A 65 -6.45 1.26 -11.42
C LYS A 65 -6.47 0.33 -10.22
N VAL A 66 -7.39 -0.61 -10.25
CA VAL A 66 -7.55 -1.66 -9.24
C VAL A 66 -7.85 -2.99 -9.92
N TRP A 67 -7.30 -4.07 -9.38
CA TRP A 67 -7.64 -5.43 -9.84
C TRP A 67 -8.95 -5.87 -9.17
N HIS A 68 -9.95 -6.24 -9.96
CA HIS A 68 -11.26 -6.66 -9.49
C HIS A 68 -11.84 -7.74 -10.42
N ASP A 69 -12.30 -8.85 -9.85
CA ASP A 69 -12.93 -9.96 -10.59
C ASP A 69 -12.15 -10.48 -11.81
N GLY A 70 -10.81 -10.53 -11.71
CA GLY A 70 -9.97 -11.10 -12.76
C GLY A 70 -9.50 -10.11 -13.83
N GLU A 71 -9.84 -8.82 -13.71
CA GLU A 71 -9.45 -7.78 -14.65
C GLU A 71 -9.08 -6.45 -13.95
N PHE A 72 -8.38 -5.57 -14.66
CA PHE A 72 -8.14 -4.21 -14.17
C PHE A 72 -9.32 -3.29 -14.51
N VAL A 73 -9.78 -2.55 -13.50
CA VAL A 73 -10.74 -1.46 -13.63
C VAL A 73 -10.01 -0.14 -13.50
N TYR A 74 -10.25 0.78 -14.44
CA TYR A 74 -9.63 2.11 -14.54
C TYR A 74 -10.69 3.18 -14.29
N CYS A 75 -10.35 4.20 -13.48
CA CYS A 75 -11.26 5.31 -13.18
C CYS A 75 -10.48 6.61 -12.96
N ASP A 76 -11.17 7.74 -13.07
CA ASP A 76 -10.59 9.07 -12.88
C ASP A 76 -10.59 9.48 -11.41
N THR A 77 -11.61 9.06 -10.68
CA THR A 77 -11.81 9.40 -9.28
C THR A 77 -12.13 8.16 -8.45
N VAL A 78 -11.69 8.17 -7.21
CA VAL A 78 -11.92 7.08 -6.24
C VAL A 78 -12.38 7.70 -4.93
N THR A 79 -13.51 7.24 -4.42
CA THR A 79 -13.91 7.48 -3.04
C THR A 79 -13.07 6.58 -2.14
N PHE A 80 -12.22 7.17 -1.31
CA PHE A 80 -11.21 6.50 -0.53
C PHE A 80 -11.45 6.70 0.97
N LYS A 81 -11.65 5.61 1.69
CA LYS A 81 -11.81 5.59 3.15
C LYS A 81 -10.62 4.86 3.78
N PRO A 82 -9.63 5.58 4.35
CA PRO A 82 -8.48 4.95 4.97
C PRO A 82 -8.88 4.30 6.31
N MET A 83 -8.41 3.08 6.53
CA MET A 83 -8.68 2.31 7.75
C MET A 83 -7.45 2.16 8.62
N VAL A 84 -6.30 1.82 8.01
CA VAL A 84 -5.03 1.68 8.70
C VAL A 84 -3.94 2.35 7.88
N ARG A 85 -3.04 3.08 8.54
CA ARG A 85 -1.84 3.65 7.94
C ARG A 85 -0.60 3.06 8.60
N THR A 86 0.35 2.63 7.78
CA THR A 86 1.67 2.18 8.19
C THR A 86 2.74 2.83 7.34
N TYR A 87 3.99 2.63 7.70
CA TYR A 87 5.15 3.08 6.95
C TYR A 87 6.02 1.88 6.59
N GLU A 88 6.65 1.96 5.44
CA GLU A 88 7.55 0.95 4.91
C GLU A 88 8.69 1.64 4.17
N TRP A 89 9.90 1.12 4.29
CA TRP A 89 11.01 1.53 3.46
C TRP A 89 11.29 0.49 2.39
N SER A 90 11.72 0.95 1.23
CA SER A 90 12.10 0.07 0.13
C SER A 90 13.22 0.67 -0.71
N VAL A 91 14.08 -0.18 -1.22
CA VAL A 91 15.08 0.14 -2.24
C VAL A 91 14.77 -0.69 -3.46
N TRP A 92 14.48 -0.02 -4.56
CA TRP A 92 14.24 -0.66 -5.84
C TRP A 92 15.56 -0.79 -6.59
N ASP A 93 15.87 -2.00 -7.02
CA ASP A 93 16.99 -2.29 -7.89
C ASP A 93 16.49 -2.35 -9.34
N GLN A 94 17.03 -1.44 -10.19
CA GLN A 94 16.63 -1.34 -11.59
C GLN A 94 17.20 -2.50 -12.44
N GLU A 95 18.35 -3.04 -12.07
CA GLU A 95 19.00 -4.10 -12.84
C GLU A 95 18.26 -5.43 -12.68
N SER A 96 17.89 -5.78 -11.45
CA SER A 96 17.15 -7.02 -11.18
C SER A 96 15.64 -6.88 -11.37
N GLY A 97 15.10 -5.65 -11.54
CA GLY A 97 13.67 -5.38 -11.60
C GLY A 97 12.92 -5.77 -10.31
N SER A 98 13.60 -5.76 -9.17
CA SER A 98 13.06 -6.21 -7.90
C SER A 98 13.47 -5.31 -6.73
N PHE A 99 12.91 -5.54 -5.54
CA PHE A 99 13.38 -4.84 -4.34
C PHE A 99 14.65 -5.51 -3.81
N SER A 100 15.76 -4.75 -3.75
CA SER A 100 16.99 -5.19 -3.08
C SER A 100 16.81 -5.20 -1.55
N CYS A 101 15.97 -4.30 -1.03
CA CYS A 101 15.63 -4.18 0.39
C CYS A 101 14.17 -3.75 0.53
N ARG A 102 13.45 -4.35 1.48
CA ARG A 102 12.09 -3.96 1.86
C ARG A 102 11.90 -4.20 3.35
N SER A 103 11.52 -3.17 4.08
CA SER A 103 11.33 -3.28 5.53
C SER A 103 10.01 -3.93 5.90
N VAL A 104 9.93 -4.40 7.13
CA VAL A 104 8.64 -4.63 7.76
C VAL A 104 7.86 -3.31 7.86
N GLN A 105 6.54 -3.40 7.90
CA GLN A 105 5.69 -2.23 8.11
C GLN A 105 5.64 -1.85 9.59
N ALA A 106 5.61 -0.55 9.86
CA ALA A 106 5.51 -0.01 11.21
C ALA A 106 4.48 1.13 11.29
N PRO A 107 3.82 1.33 12.45
CA PRO A 107 2.77 2.34 12.60
C PRO A 107 3.30 3.78 12.61
N SER A 108 4.57 3.98 12.85
CA SER A 108 5.20 5.32 12.80
C SER A 108 6.66 5.26 12.33
N LEU A 109 7.18 6.41 11.90
CA LEU A 109 8.57 6.55 11.43
C LEU A 109 9.62 6.40 12.55
N ASN A 110 9.20 6.44 13.81
CA ASN A 110 10.09 6.28 14.97
C ASN A 110 10.37 4.81 15.33
N HIS A 111 9.77 3.87 14.62
CA HIS A 111 10.00 2.45 14.80
C HIS A 111 11.25 1.98 14.05
N LYS A 112 11.76 0.82 14.46
CA LYS A 112 12.79 0.12 13.68
C LYS A 112 12.17 -0.49 12.44
N PHE A 113 12.92 -0.47 11.35
CA PHE A 113 12.52 -1.02 10.05
C PHE A 113 13.49 -2.12 9.62
N PRO A 114 13.46 -3.32 10.24
CA PRO A 114 14.27 -4.43 9.80
C PRO A 114 13.87 -4.86 8.39
N ASP A 115 14.83 -5.41 7.63
CA ASP A 115 14.57 -5.95 6.30
C ASP A 115 13.74 -7.24 6.40
N THR A 116 12.73 -7.36 5.55
CA THR A 116 11.89 -8.58 5.46
C THR A 116 12.65 -9.82 5.01
N LYS A 117 13.79 -9.65 4.35
CA LYS A 117 14.69 -10.72 3.91
C LYS A 117 15.71 -11.16 4.97
N GLY A 118 15.63 -10.61 6.20
CA GLY A 118 16.52 -10.96 7.29
C GLY A 118 17.81 -10.13 7.37
N GLY A 119 17.80 -8.92 6.85
CA GLY A 119 18.90 -7.94 7.02
C GLY A 119 18.69 -7.06 8.26
N ASP A 120 19.73 -6.29 8.61
CA ASP A 120 19.74 -5.48 9.83
C ASP A 120 18.74 -4.31 9.76
N LYS A 121 18.76 -3.53 8.68
CA LYS A 121 17.94 -2.32 8.52
C LYS A 121 17.66 -2.05 7.05
N CYS A 122 16.40 -1.80 6.74
CA CYS A 122 16.01 -1.23 5.45
C CYS A 122 15.45 0.17 5.69
N GLY A 123 16.09 1.20 5.12
CA GLY A 123 15.67 2.58 5.28
C GLY A 123 16.84 3.53 5.33
N ARG A 124 16.57 4.77 5.73
CA ARG A 124 17.63 5.77 5.87
C ARG A 124 18.45 5.53 7.12
N LEU A 125 19.75 5.62 6.97
CA LEU A 125 20.69 5.71 8.08
C LEU A 125 20.64 7.11 8.69
N THR A 126 20.93 7.19 9.98
CA THR A 126 21.22 8.47 10.63
C THR A 126 22.59 8.97 10.18
N LYS A 127 22.82 10.26 10.33
CA LYS A 127 24.13 10.86 10.00
C LYS A 127 25.30 10.16 10.72
N SER A 128 25.11 9.82 11.99
CA SER A 128 26.12 9.11 12.80
C SER A 128 26.37 7.68 12.30
N GLU A 129 25.33 6.96 11.84
CA GLU A 129 25.48 5.64 11.24
C GLU A 129 26.22 5.72 9.90
N GLU A 130 25.91 6.71 9.04
CA GLU A 130 26.62 6.94 7.77
C GLU A 130 28.09 7.28 7.99
N GLU A 131 28.39 8.16 8.94
CA GLU A 131 29.77 8.52 9.32
C GLU A 131 30.56 7.32 9.84
N SER A 132 29.93 6.43 10.61
CA SER A 132 30.55 5.23 11.15
C SER A 132 30.86 4.17 10.08
N LEU A 133 29.99 4.04 9.07
CA LEU A 133 30.13 3.04 8.00
C LEU A 133 31.04 3.52 6.85
N GLY A 134 31.05 4.83 6.61
CA GLY A 134 31.72 5.44 5.45
C GLY A 134 30.80 5.60 4.23
N GLU A 135 31.21 6.52 3.34
CA GLU A 135 30.34 6.92 2.20
C GLU A 135 30.14 5.81 1.16
N ASP A 136 31.16 4.99 0.95
CA ASP A 136 31.16 3.91 -0.05
C ASP A 136 30.62 2.58 0.49
N HIS A 137 30.22 2.54 1.75
CA HIS A 137 29.69 1.31 2.33
C HIS A 137 28.35 0.94 1.66
N PRO A 138 28.10 -0.34 1.29
CA PRO A 138 26.87 -0.76 0.60
C PRO A 138 25.59 -0.34 1.29
N MET A 139 25.55 -0.37 2.63
CA MET A 139 24.40 0.10 3.41
C MET A 139 24.19 1.60 3.29
N THR A 140 25.27 2.40 3.23
CA THR A 140 25.20 3.85 3.03
C THR A 140 24.61 4.18 1.67
N LEU A 141 25.08 3.50 0.61
CA LEU A 141 24.56 3.65 -0.74
C LEU A 141 23.10 3.23 -0.83
N ALA A 142 22.74 2.09 -0.29
CA ALA A 142 21.36 1.61 -0.24
C ALA A 142 20.43 2.58 0.53
N SER A 143 20.91 3.13 1.67
CA SER A 143 20.18 4.11 2.47
C SER A 143 19.82 5.36 1.67
N ARG A 144 20.74 5.87 0.86
CA ARG A 144 20.51 7.06 0.00
C ARG A 144 19.45 6.82 -1.07
N LEU A 145 19.31 5.58 -1.54
CA LEU A 145 18.29 5.18 -2.52
C LEU A 145 16.95 4.79 -1.88
N ALA A 146 16.92 4.63 -0.55
CA ALA A 146 15.74 4.18 0.16
C ALA A 146 14.58 5.18 0.05
N THR A 147 13.43 4.67 -0.32
CA THR A 147 12.17 5.41 -0.42
C THR A 147 11.25 5.00 0.70
N CYS A 148 10.76 5.99 1.46
CA CYS A 148 9.72 5.78 2.44
C CYS A 148 8.34 5.79 1.76
N ASN A 149 7.53 4.79 2.06
CA ASN A 149 6.16 4.68 1.59
C ASN A 149 5.21 4.86 2.79
N GLN A 150 4.15 5.61 2.63
CA GLN A 150 2.97 5.49 3.48
C GLN A 150 2.08 4.42 2.85
N VAL A 151 1.78 3.39 3.60
CA VAL A 151 0.93 2.27 3.18
C VAL A 151 -0.42 2.43 3.84
N PHE A 152 -1.46 2.54 3.04
CA PHE A 152 -2.83 2.59 3.52
C PHE A 152 -3.55 1.31 3.16
N TYR A 153 -4.14 0.71 4.17
CA TYR A 153 -5.20 -0.27 4.02
C TYR A 153 -6.51 0.52 4.05
N ALA A 154 -7.30 0.40 3.02
CA ALA A 154 -8.45 1.27 2.80
C ALA A 154 -9.62 0.51 2.18
N VAL A 155 -10.78 1.12 2.26
CA VAL A 155 -11.97 0.72 1.50
C VAL A 155 -12.22 1.76 0.43
N VAL A 156 -12.49 1.31 -0.80
CA VAL A 156 -12.74 2.19 -1.94
C VAL A 156 -14.08 1.92 -2.59
N SER A 157 -14.68 2.97 -3.12
CA SER A 157 -15.79 2.89 -4.05
C SER A 157 -15.45 3.70 -5.30
N LEU A 158 -15.75 3.16 -6.48
CA LEU A 158 -15.44 3.80 -7.75
C LEU A 158 -16.40 3.33 -8.85
N GLU A 159 -16.54 4.16 -9.86
CA GLU A 159 -17.15 3.80 -11.15
C GLU A 159 -16.08 3.97 -12.22
N GLY A 160 -15.85 2.92 -12.99
CA GLY A 160 -14.77 2.88 -13.94
C GLY A 160 -15.06 1.97 -15.12
N LYS A 161 -14.03 1.72 -15.92
CA LYS A 161 -14.10 0.84 -17.08
C LYS A 161 -12.96 -0.16 -17.10
N THR A 162 -13.22 -1.34 -17.62
CA THR A 162 -12.16 -2.28 -17.97
C THR A 162 -11.39 -1.78 -19.20
N ALA A 163 -10.29 -2.42 -19.54
CA ALA A 163 -9.56 -2.13 -20.77
C ALA A 163 -10.42 -2.30 -22.02
N GLU A 164 -11.38 -3.23 -22.00
CA GLU A 164 -12.34 -3.48 -23.09
C GLU A 164 -13.49 -2.46 -23.14
N GLY A 165 -13.53 -1.50 -22.21
CA GLY A 165 -14.54 -0.43 -22.15
C GLY A 165 -15.84 -0.81 -21.45
N LYS A 166 -15.91 -1.96 -20.77
CA LYS A 166 -17.06 -2.40 -19.98
C LYS A 166 -17.17 -1.54 -18.71
N ASP A 167 -18.33 -0.97 -18.47
CA ASP A 167 -18.61 -0.21 -17.25
C ASP A 167 -18.66 -1.14 -16.03
N VAL A 168 -17.95 -0.76 -14.96
CA VAL A 168 -17.86 -1.48 -13.69
C VAL A 168 -18.08 -0.52 -12.55
N LYS A 169 -18.97 -0.89 -11.63
CA LYS A 169 -19.17 -0.20 -10.35
C LYS A 169 -18.64 -1.08 -9.22
N ILE A 170 -17.76 -0.52 -8.40
CA ILE A 170 -17.17 -1.17 -7.23
C ILE A 170 -17.60 -0.39 -6.00
N GLU A 171 -18.10 -1.08 -4.99
CA GLU A 171 -18.53 -0.47 -3.73
C GLU A 171 -17.87 -1.18 -2.54
N ASN A 172 -17.35 -0.38 -1.60
CA ASN A 172 -16.75 -0.85 -0.35
C ASN A 172 -15.69 -1.95 -0.54
N TYR A 173 -14.84 -1.82 -1.55
CA TYR A 173 -13.84 -2.82 -1.89
C TYR A 173 -12.53 -2.59 -1.11
N PRO A 174 -12.01 -3.62 -0.41
CA PRO A 174 -10.78 -3.48 0.36
C PRO A 174 -9.56 -3.46 -0.56
N VAL A 175 -8.68 -2.49 -0.33
CA VAL A 175 -7.46 -2.30 -1.10
C VAL A 175 -6.27 -1.94 -0.23
N VAL A 176 -5.08 -2.10 -0.79
CA VAL A 176 -3.85 -1.50 -0.26
C VAL A 176 -3.30 -0.51 -1.29
N THR A 177 -2.86 0.65 -0.81
CA THR A 177 -2.21 1.66 -1.67
C THR A 177 -0.95 2.22 -1.02
N TYR A 178 -0.02 2.70 -1.86
CA TYR A 178 1.29 3.19 -1.43
C TYR A 178 1.48 4.63 -1.91
N PHE A 179 1.48 5.57 -0.99
CA PHE A 179 1.85 6.96 -1.28
C PHE A 179 3.34 7.15 -1.03
N LYS A 180 4.07 7.42 -2.10
CA LYS A 180 5.52 7.61 -2.11
C LYS A 180 5.91 8.86 -2.87
N ARG A 181 7.14 9.33 -2.67
CA ARG A 181 7.70 10.50 -3.38
C ARG A 181 6.73 11.69 -3.36
N SER A 182 6.23 12.15 -4.52
CA SER A 182 5.31 13.29 -4.64
C SER A 182 3.98 13.10 -3.91
N GLY A 183 3.47 11.86 -3.80
CA GLY A 183 2.23 11.55 -3.09
C GLY A 183 2.40 11.45 -1.56
N PHE A 184 3.62 11.28 -1.06
CA PHE A 184 3.88 11.08 0.36
C PHE A 184 3.44 12.27 1.22
N ARG A 185 3.86 13.48 0.83
CA ARG A 185 3.57 14.70 1.60
C ARG A 185 2.09 15.06 1.60
N PRO A 186 1.37 15.10 0.47
CA PRO A 186 -0.06 15.37 0.46
C PRO A 186 -0.86 14.38 1.32
N ALA A 187 -0.58 13.09 1.24
CA ALA A 187 -1.25 12.07 2.04
C ALA A 187 -0.99 12.27 3.55
N ARG A 188 0.25 12.61 3.93
CA ARG A 188 0.61 12.92 5.30
C ARG A 188 -0.14 14.14 5.82
N GLU A 189 -0.12 15.25 5.09
CA GLU A 189 -0.78 16.50 5.46
C GLU A 189 -2.31 16.34 5.60
N ALA A 190 -2.92 15.52 4.74
CA ALA A 190 -4.35 15.21 4.83
C ALA A 190 -4.68 14.55 6.17
N ILE A 191 -3.91 13.55 6.60
CA ILE A 191 -4.13 12.87 7.88
C ILE A 191 -3.79 13.79 9.07
N GLU A 192 -2.73 14.60 8.99
CA GLU A 192 -2.38 15.56 10.04
C GLU A 192 -3.50 16.59 10.26
N LYS A 193 -4.17 17.04 9.20
CA LYS A 193 -5.35 17.92 9.31
C LYS A 193 -6.51 17.27 10.04
N LEU A 194 -6.76 15.97 9.83
CA LEU A 194 -7.78 15.24 10.59
C LEU A 194 -7.40 15.15 12.07
N THR A 195 -6.16 14.78 12.34
CA THR A 195 -5.65 14.66 13.72
C THR A 195 -5.77 15.98 14.48
N THR A 196 -5.42 17.10 13.84
CA THR A 196 -5.56 18.44 14.43
C THR A 196 -7.01 18.79 14.77
N LYS A 197 -7.97 18.25 14.04
CA LYS A 197 -9.40 18.43 14.27
C LYS A 197 -10.01 17.40 15.23
N GLY A 198 -9.22 16.45 15.73
CA GLY A 198 -9.69 15.34 16.57
C GLY A 198 -10.56 14.33 15.82
N ILE A 199 -10.48 14.28 14.48
CA ILE A 199 -11.23 13.35 13.64
C ILE A 199 -10.37 12.09 13.42
N LEU A 200 -10.96 10.93 13.66
CA LEU A 200 -10.29 9.68 13.33
C LEU A 200 -10.21 9.48 11.81
N MET A 201 -9.12 8.91 11.36
CA MET A 201 -8.88 8.63 9.94
C MET A 201 -10.00 7.78 9.33
N GLN A 202 -10.54 6.83 10.10
CA GLN A 202 -11.62 5.93 9.69
C GLN A 202 -12.99 6.62 9.56
N GLU A 203 -13.14 7.81 10.13
CA GLU A 203 -14.37 8.62 10.02
C GLU A 203 -14.36 9.52 8.77
N ALA A 204 -13.21 9.66 8.14
CA ALA A 204 -13.03 10.52 6.98
C ALA A 204 -13.11 9.73 5.66
N THR A 205 -13.63 10.40 4.65
CA THR A 205 -13.63 9.92 3.27
C THR A 205 -12.96 10.97 2.40
N PHE A 206 -12.11 10.52 1.50
CA PHE A 206 -11.38 11.37 0.55
C PHE A 206 -11.81 11.04 -0.88
N GLU A 207 -11.75 12.03 -1.73
CA GLU A 207 -11.76 11.84 -3.17
C GLU A 207 -10.31 11.95 -3.68
N LEU A 208 -9.87 10.91 -4.38
CA LEU A 208 -8.52 10.82 -4.97
C LEU A 208 -8.58 11.03 -6.46
#